data_93ee2439312c29a30f85b68956b546fe
#
_entry.id   93ee2439312c29a30f85b68956b546fe
#
_cell.length_a   1.000
_cell.length_b   1.000
_cell.length_c   1.000
_cell.angle_alpha   90.00
_cell.angle_beta   90.00
_cell.angle_gamma   90.00
#
_symmetry.space_group_name_H-M   'P 1'
#
loop_
_entity.id
_entity.type
_entity.pdbx_description
1 polymer ?
#
loop_
_entity_poly.entity_id
_entity_poly.type
_entity_poly.pdbx_seq_one_letter_code
_entity_poly.pdbx_strand_id
1 'polypeptide(L)'
;TAVGINMTFFMPFVLLRRKWGREHRGLAKFDLWTALLIPYVVATTCVVIAAGSRFNGKPESAYSNYEDKVIHSNLRSGFLSLSEDRAKEELGAENFQALAPVQQDQIITDLPAVDKELAAMLVKRDSYNLANSLEGLFGSELFSHYVFGIGVLGMAISTIIILMTINGHAVCEIFGKPHQGPLFMVGALVAGIGVLGPFVWSDAAFWLAVPTSILGFTLIPVAYLSFFLLINNKSILGRERPEGINRILVNTFMLLALLIMGSSAFYVAWHKTWNGFPVGQIVLIVFGIMLLIGHFSLRNKKLTKK
;
A
#
# COMPACT_ATOMS: atom_id res chain seq x y z
N THR A 1 -0.05 2.50 -4.36
CA THR A 1 -0.14 1.06 -4.07
C THR A 1 1.25 0.60 -3.72
N ALA A 2 1.51 0.31 -2.45
CA ALA A 2 2.79 -0.26 -2.06
C ALA A 2 2.93 -1.61 -2.76
N VAL A 3 4.01 -1.76 -3.54
CA VAL A 3 4.49 -3.08 -3.92
C VAL A 3 4.73 -3.80 -2.61
N GLY A 4 3.85 -4.71 -2.24
CA GLY A 4 3.91 -5.36 -0.95
C GLY A 4 5.18 -6.19 -0.85
N ILE A 5 5.63 -6.41 0.37
CA ILE A 5 6.70 -7.36 0.73
C ILE A 5 6.59 -8.68 -0.03
N ASN A 6 5.38 -9.10 -0.37
CA ASN A 6 5.04 -10.31 -1.09
C ASN A 6 5.75 -10.40 -2.45
N MET A 7 5.81 -9.31 -3.22
CA MET A 7 6.47 -9.31 -4.52
C MET A 7 7.99 -9.46 -4.40
N THR A 8 8.58 -8.90 -3.34
CA THR A 8 10.00 -9.00 -3.08
C THR A 8 10.41 -10.46 -2.80
N PHE A 9 9.62 -11.18 -2.01
CA PHE A 9 9.84 -12.61 -1.74
C PHE A 9 9.43 -13.50 -2.91
N PHE A 10 8.55 -13.05 -3.78
CA PHE A 10 8.13 -13.80 -4.97
C PHE A 10 9.17 -13.81 -6.09
N MET A 11 9.98 -12.77 -6.21
CA MET A 11 10.97 -12.62 -7.27
C MET A 11 11.91 -13.84 -7.43
N PRO A 12 12.48 -14.44 -6.38
CA PRO A 12 13.29 -15.63 -6.50
C PRO A 12 12.58 -16.81 -7.19
N PHE A 13 11.30 -17.02 -6.89
CA PHE A 13 10.49 -18.07 -7.53
C PHE A 13 10.30 -17.80 -9.03
N VAL A 14 10.14 -16.56 -9.44
CA VAL A 14 10.04 -16.17 -10.85
C VAL A 14 11.35 -16.46 -11.57
N LEU A 15 12.50 -16.10 -10.98
CA LEU A 15 13.80 -16.34 -11.56
C LEU A 15 14.07 -17.85 -11.70
N LEU A 16 13.77 -18.64 -10.66
CA LEU A 16 13.92 -20.10 -10.70
C LEU A 16 13.03 -20.74 -11.75
N ARG A 17 11.79 -20.28 -11.89
CA ARG A 17 10.83 -20.78 -12.90
C ARG A 17 11.29 -20.47 -14.32
N ARG A 18 11.94 -19.32 -14.54
CA ARG A 18 12.57 -18.95 -15.81
C ARG A 18 13.91 -19.64 -16.04
N LYS A 19 14.38 -20.46 -15.09
CA LYS A 19 15.70 -21.10 -15.10
C LYS A 19 16.85 -20.09 -15.21
N TRP A 20 16.65 -18.91 -14.68
CA TRP A 20 17.68 -17.88 -14.63
C TRP A 20 18.62 -18.14 -13.46
N GLY A 21 19.76 -18.79 -13.77
CA GLY A 21 20.85 -19.04 -12.85
C GLY A 21 21.81 -17.85 -12.73
N ARG A 22 23.00 -18.13 -12.23
CA ARG A 22 24.04 -17.10 -12.00
C ARG A 22 24.49 -16.41 -13.28
N GLU A 23 24.52 -17.15 -14.39
CA GLU A 23 24.86 -16.67 -15.73
C GLU A 23 23.90 -15.60 -16.24
N HIS A 24 22.64 -15.60 -15.80
CA HIS A 24 21.62 -14.64 -16.20
C HIS A 24 21.53 -13.43 -15.27
N ARG A 25 22.45 -13.26 -14.32
CA ARG A 25 22.42 -12.14 -13.36
C ARG A 25 22.43 -10.76 -14.02
N GLY A 26 23.20 -10.60 -15.10
CA GLY A 26 23.22 -9.37 -15.90
C GLY A 26 21.86 -9.06 -16.53
N LEU A 27 21.23 -10.09 -17.10
CA LEU A 27 19.90 -10.01 -17.71
C LEU A 27 18.82 -9.67 -16.65
N ALA A 28 18.88 -10.30 -15.48
CA ALA A 28 17.94 -10.00 -14.38
C ALA A 28 18.06 -8.56 -13.88
N LYS A 29 19.29 -8.02 -13.79
CA LYS A 29 19.50 -6.61 -13.46
C LYS A 29 18.97 -5.70 -14.56
N PHE A 30 19.24 -6.00 -15.81
CA PHE A 30 18.73 -5.23 -16.94
C PHE A 30 17.20 -5.21 -16.97
N ASP A 31 16.54 -6.36 -16.76
CA ASP A 31 15.10 -6.49 -16.70
C ASP A 31 14.51 -5.61 -15.57
N LEU A 32 15.11 -5.64 -14.37
CA LEU A 32 14.68 -4.80 -13.26
C LEU A 32 14.82 -3.30 -13.54
N TRP A 33 15.91 -2.88 -14.17
CA TRP A 33 16.12 -1.47 -14.49
C TRP A 33 15.14 -0.99 -15.56
N THR A 34 15.01 -1.73 -16.65
CA THR A 34 14.21 -1.34 -17.80
C THR A 34 12.71 -1.55 -17.62
N ALA A 35 12.31 -2.66 -17.00
CA ALA A 35 10.91 -3.02 -16.85
C ALA A 35 10.28 -2.49 -15.56
N LEU A 36 11.07 -2.17 -14.55
CA LEU A 36 10.55 -1.70 -13.26
C LEU A 36 10.99 -0.27 -12.93
N LEU A 37 12.29 -0.03 -12.79
CA LEU A 37 12.77 1.23 -12.21
C LEU A 37 12.50 2.43 -13.12
N ILE A 38 12.86 2.36 -14.40
CA ILE A 38 12.67 3.47 -15.34
C ILE A 38 11.18 3.81 -15.52
N PRO A 39 10.29 2.84 -15.85
CA PRO A 39 8.86 3.11 -15.96
C PRO A 39 8.25 3.62 -14.67
N TYR A 40 8.67 3.09 -13.51
CA TYR A 40 8.19 3.54 -12.22
C TYR A 40 8.54 5.01 -11.94
N VAL A 41 9.81 5.38 -12.12
CA VAL A 41 10.25 6.77 -11.91
C VAL A 41 9.54 7.72 -12.85
N VAL A 42 9.46 7.39 -14.14
CA VAL A 42 8.78 8.22 -15.15
C VAL A 42 7.30 8.37 -14.83
N ALA A 43 6.59 7.24 -14.63
CA ALA A 43 5.16 7.27 -14.34
C ALA A 43 4.85 8.02 -13.03
N THR A 44 5.61 7.75 -11.96
CA THR A 44 5.41 8.42 -10.67
C THR A 44 5.66 9.91 -10.77
N THR A 45 6.73 10.33 -11.45
CA THR A 45 7.05 11.74 -11.66
C THR A 45 5.95 12.44 -12.46
N CYS A 46 5.48 11.83 -13.55
CA CYS A 46 4.38 12.38 -14.35
C CYS A 46 3.09 12.54 -13.54
N VAL A 47 2.73 11.52 -12.75
CA VAL A 47 1.53 11.56 -11.89
C VAL A 47 1.66 12.64 -10.81
N VAL A 48 2.81 12.74 -10.14
CA VAL A 48 3.05 13.76 -9.10
C VAL A 48 2.97 15.17 -9.68
N ILE A 49 3.60 15.41 -10.84
CA ILE A 49 3.56 16.72 -11.52
C ILE A 49 2.12 17.03 -11.93
N ALA A 50 1.41 16.09 -12.56
CA ALA A 50 0.04 16.28 -13.01
C ALA A 50 -0.91 16.56 -11.83
N ALA A 51 -0.84 15.76 -10.78
CA ALA A 51 -1.65 15.95 -9.58
C ALA A 51 -1.31 17.28 -8.88
N GLY A 52 -0.03 17.60 -8.73
CA GLY A 52 0.42 18.85 -8.13
C GLY A 52 -0.07 20.07 -8.91
N SER A 53 0.00 20.05 -10.23
CA SER A 53 -0.44 21.18 -11.06
C SER A 53 -1.95 21.38 -11.11
N ARG A 54 -2.72 20.29 -10.96
CA ARG A 54 -4.19 20.32 -11.09
C ARG A 54 -4.91 20.48 -9.77
N PHE A 55 -4.41 19.90 -8.70
CA PHE A 55 -5.15 19.79 -7.44
C PHE A 55 -4.53 20.56 -6.28
N ASN A 56 -3.21 20.78 -6.29
CA ASN A 56 -2.54 21.41 -5.16
C ASN A 56 -2.94 22.89 -5.02
N GLY A 57 -3.47 23.26 -3.85
CA GLY A 57 -3.93 24.61 -3.56
C GLY A 57 -5.16 25.08 -4.34
N LYS A 58 -5.90 24.14 -4.96
CA LYS A 58 -7.12 24.44 -5.70
C LYS A 58 -8.30 23.71 -5.08
N PRO A 59 -9.39 24.42 -4.74
CA PRO A 59 -10.61 23.77 -4.31
C PRO A 59 -11.17 22.88 -5.43
N GLU A 60 -12.04 21.97 -5.05
CA GLU A 60 -12.73 21.12 -6.02
C GLU A 60 -13.53 22.00 -6.99
N SER A 61 -13.56 21.64 -8.28
CA SER A 61 -14.14 22.48 -9.34
C SER A 61 -15.62 22.79 -9.12
N ALA A 62 -16.39 21.82 -8.64
CA ALA A 62 -17.80 22.05 -8.33
C ALA A 62 -17.96 23.06 -7.19
N TYR A 63 -17.12 22.99 -6.15
CA TYR A 63 -17.15 23.96 -5.05
C TYR A 63 -16.82 25.38 -5.49
N SER A 64 -15.91 25.52 -6.46
CA SER A 64 -15.50 26.83 -7.00
C SER A 64 -16.54 27.45 -7.94
N ASN A 65 -17.21 26.60 -8.75
CA ASN A 65 -18.04 27.05 -9.87
C ASN A 65 -19.51 27.25 -9.52
N TYR A 66 -19.98 26.69 -8.41
CA TYR A 66 -21.38 26.83 -7.99
C TYR A 66 -21.55 27.92 -6.95
N GLU A 67 -22.58 28.74 -7.09
CA GLU A 67 -22.92 29.81 -6.14
C GLU A 67 -23.19 29.26 -4.73
N ASP A 68 -23.83 28.09 -4.63
CA ASP A 68 -24.11 27.40 -3.37
C ASP A 68 -22.90 26.69 -2.76
N LYS A 69 -21.73 26.74 -3.43
CA LYS A 69 -20.52 26.05 -3.01
C LYS A 69 -20.73 24.57 -2.67
N VAL A 70 -21.47 23.88 -3.54
CA VAL A 70 -21.80 22.46 -3.38
C VAL A 70 -20.66 21.63 -3.97
N ILE A 71 -20.27 20.58 -3.25
CA ILE A 71 -19.26 19.62 -3.74
C ILE A 71 -19.96 18.43 -4.41
N HIS A 72 -19.27 17.75 -5.35
CA HIS A 72 -19.82 16.55 -5.98
C HIS A 72 -20.21 15.48 -4.96
N SER A 73 -21.28 14.75 -5.22
CA SER A 73 -21.85 13.77 -4.28
C SER A 73 -20.86 12.68 -3.84
N ASN A 74 -19.98 12.25 -4.74
CA ASN A 74 -18.92 11.26 -4.47
C ASN A 74 -17.79 11.77 -3.54
N LEU A 75 -17.58 13.09 -3.48
CA LEU A 75 -16.59 13.72 -2.60
C LEU A 75 -17.20 14.31 -1.32
N ARG A 76 -18.53 14.34 -1.23
CA ARG A 76 -19.25 15.00 -0.13
C ARG A 76 -18.90 14.40 1.24
N SER A 77 -18.80 13.09 1.33
CA SER A 77 -18.44 12.42 2.59
C SER A 77 -17.05 12.82 3.09
N GLY A 78 -16.07 12.90 2.18
CA GLY A 78 -14.72 13.36 2.51
C GLY A 78 -14.67 14.83 2.92
N PHE A 79 -15.43 15.70 2.23
CA PHE A 79 -15.56 17.10 2.57
C PHE A 79 -16.18 17.31 3.95
N LEU A 80 -17.29 16.61 4.23
CA LEU A 80 -17.95 16.68 5.54
C LEU A 80 -17.05 16.16 6.66
N SER A 81 -16.32 15.08 6.45
CA SER A 81 -15.35 14.57 7.43
C SER A 81 -14.26 15.59 7.75
N LEU A 82 -13.69 16.26 6.76
CA LEU A 82 -12.69 17.31 6.98
C LEU A 82 -13.26 18.53 7.70
N SER A 83 -14.50 18.92 7.37
CA SER A 83 -15.21 20.01 8.04
C SER A 83 -15.54 19.65 9.49
N GLU A 84 -15.91 18.41 9.76
CA GLU A 84 -16.14 17.88 11.11
C GLU A 84 -14.85 17.86 11.93
N ASP A 85 -13.73 17.42 11.33
CA ASP A 85 -12.43 17.43 12.01
C ASP A 85 -12.00 18.86 12.36
N ARG A 86 -12.27 19.82 11.51
CA ARG A 86 -12.02 21.24 11.79
C ARG A 86 -12.89 21.76 12.95
N ALA A 87 -14.18 21.41 12.96
CA ALA A 87 -15.09 21.77 14.06
C ALA A 87 -14.64 21.15 15.41
N LYS A 88 -14.14 19.92 15.37
CA LYS A 88 -13.54 19.26 16.54
C LYS A 88 -12.27 19.95 17.05
N GLU A 89 -11.44 20.48 16.16
CA GLU A 89 -10.26 21.25 16.56
C GLU A 89 -10.63 22.55 17.26
N GLU A 90 -11.68 23.22 16.81
CA GLU A 90 -12.12 24.49 17.42
C GLU A 90 -12.83 24.32 18.76
N LEU A 91 -13.72 23.33 18.87
CA LEU A 91 -14.56 23.12 20.04
C LEU A 91 -13.96 22.13 21.06
N GLY A 92 -12.98 21.36 20.64
CA GLY A 92 -12.51 20.17 21.35
C GLY A 92 -13.32 18.92 20.99
N ALA A 93 -12.65 17.80 20.75
CA ALA A 93 -13.30 16.58 20.27
C ALA A 93 -14.40 16.05 21.22
N GLU A 94 -14.18 16.15 22.53
CA GLU A 94 -15.14 15.70 23.55
C GLU A 94 -16.41 16.56 23.55
N ASN A 95 -16.25 17.88 23.46
CA ASN A 95 -17.36 18.82 23.45
C ASN A 95 -18.19 18.66 22.18
N PHE A 96 -17.55 18.49 21.03
CA PHE A 96 -18.26 18.29 19.76
C PHE A 96 -19.04 16.97 19.76
N GLN A 97 -18.48 15.89 20.29
CA GLN A 97 -19.16 14.60 20.37
C GLN A 97 -20.34 14.58 21.37
N ALA A 98 -20.33 15.44 22.36
CA ALA A 98 -21.42 15.57 23.33
C ALA A 98 -22.66 16.30 22.75
N LEU A 99 -22.54 16.95 21.59
CA LEU A 99 -23.64 17.67 20.96
C LEU A 99 -24.60 16.71 20.22
N ALA A 100 -25.87 17.14 20.13
CA ALA A 100 -26.84 16.41 19.33
C ALA A 100 -26.47 16.48 17.82
N PRO A 101 -26.77 15.45 17.01
CA PRO A 101 -26.40 15.42 15.58
C PRO A 101 -26.82 16.66 14.80
N VAL A 102 -28.00 17.22 15.08
CA VAL A 102 -28.51 18.45 14.45
C VAL A 102 -27.61 19.65 14.76
N GLN A 103 -27.10 19.74 15.98
CA GLN A 103 -26.20 20.83 16.39
C GLN A 103 -24.82 20.67 15.76
N GLN A 104 -24.34 19.43 15.60
CA GLN A 104 -23.09 19.12 14.88
C GLN A 104 -23.19 19.56 13.42
N ASP A 105 -24.26 19.20 12.73
CA ASP A 105 -24.51 19.62 11.33
C ASP A 105 -24.63 21.15 11.20
N GLN A 106 -25.22 21.81 12.17
CA GLN A 106 -25.34 23.26 12.16
C GLN A 106 -23.97 23.94 12.31
N ILE A 107 -23.14 23.46 13.22
CA ILE A 107 -21.76 23.96 13.41
C ILE A 107 -20.94 23.77 12.14
N ILE A 108 -21.02 22.59 11.50
CA ILE A 108 -20.34 22.32 10.23
C ILE A 108 -20.83 23.27 9.14
N THR A 109 -22.13 23.56 9.12
CA THR A 109 -22.74 24.48 8.15
C THR A 109 -22.34 25.94 8.41
N ASP A 110 -22.14 26.34 9.65
CA ASP A 110 -21.76 27.69 10.06
C ASP A 110 -20.25 27.95 10.05
N LEU A 111 -19.42 26.94 9.72
CA LEU A 111 -17.98 27.12 9.58
C LEU A 111 -17.64 28.29 8.64
N PRO A 112 -16.55 29.04 8.92
CA PRO A 112 -16.07 30.10 8.06
C PRO A 112 -15.87 29.65 6.61
N ALA A 113 -16.13 30.53 5.65
CA ALA A 113 -15.96 30.22 4.23
C ALA A 113 -14.53 29.75 3.90
N VAL A 114 -13.54 30.30 4.59
CA VAL A 114 -12.12 29.92 4.42
C VAL A 114 -11.86 28.46 4.85
N ASP A 115 -12.45 28.02 5.95
CA ASP A 115 -12.30 26.65 6.43
C ASP A 115 -12.99 25.64 5.50
N LYS A 116 -14.15 25.99 4.97
CA LYS A 116 -14.86 25.21 3.95
C LYS A 116 -14.06 25.12 2.64
N GLU A 117 -13.47 26.23 2.21
CA GLU A 117 -12.61 26.26 1.02
C GLU A 117 -11.35 25.40 1.23
N LEU A 118 -10.75 25.46 2.40
CA LEU A 118 -9.63 24.61 2.77
C LEU A 118 -10.02 23.13 2.76
N ALA A 119 -11.18 22.77 3.32
CA ALA A 119 -11.70 21.41 3.25
C ALA A 119 -11.92 20.96 1.79
N ALA A 120 -12.46 21.83 0.92
CA ALA A 120 -12.63 21.56 -0.50
C ALA A 120 -11.29 21.41 -1.26
N MET A 121 -10.22 22.06 -0.81
CA MET A 121 -8.86 21.86 -1.33
C MET A 121 -8.25 20.53 -0.89
N LEU A 122 -8.47 20.14 0.36
CA LEU A 122 -7.88 18.95 0.99
C LEU A 122 -8.66 17.67 0.73
N VAL A 123 -9.88 17.75 0.21
CA VAL A 123 -10.70 16.57 -0.07
C VAL A 123 -9.96 15.58 -0.96
N LYS A 124 -9.96 14.31 -0.55
CA LYS A 124 -9.27 13.25 -1.27
C LYS A 124 -9.95 12.99 -2.62
N ARG A 125 -9.24 13.26 -3.69
CA ARG A 125 -9.69 13.02 -5.06
C ARG A 125 -9.78 11.52 -5.34
N ASP A 126 -10.82 11.12 -6.05
CA ASP A 126 -11.01 9.75 -6.50
C ASP A 126 -10.46 9.53 -7.92
N SER A 127 -10.60 8.29 -8.41
CA SER A 127 -10.15 7.93 -9.76
C SER A 127 -10.92 8.66 -10.87
N TYR A 128 -12.16 9.08 -10.61
CA TYR A 128 -12.98 9.83 -11.54
C TYR A 128 -12.43 11.24 -11.75
N ASN A 129 -12.08 11.93 -10.66
CA ASN A 129 -11.45 13.25 -10.72
C ASN A 129 -10.08 13.20 -11.45
N LEU A 130 -9.33 12.10 -11.24
CA LEU A 130 -8.07 11.90 -11.95
C LEU A 130 -8.29 11.69 -13.45
N ALA A 131 -9.30 10.93 -13.85
CA ALA A 131 -9.67 10.77 -15.25
C ALA A 131 -10.05 12.12 -15.89
N ASN A 132 -10.87 12.94 -15.21
CA ASN A 132 -11.24 14.28 -15.66
C ASN A 132 -10.02 15.19 -15.83
N SER A 133 -9.00 15.05 -14.98
CA SER A 133 -7.78 15.86 -15.10
C SER A 133 -7.02 15.62 -16.42
N LEU A 134 -7.26 14.50 -17.08
CA LEU A 134 -6.66 14.13 -18.37
C LEU A 134 -7.44 14.68 -19.57
N GLU A 135 -8.63 15.27 -19.37
CA GLU A 135 -9.45 15.81 -20.45
C GLU A 135 -8.68 16.83 -21.31
N GLY A 136 -7.88 17.68 -20.67
CA GLY A 136 -7.04 18.65 -21.37
C GLY A 136 -5.98 18.04 -22.31
N LEU A 137 -5.61 16.76 -22.09
CA LEU A 137 -4.67 16.03 -22.94
C LEU A 137 -5.38 15.33 -24.10
N PHE A 138 -6.58 14.81 -23.87
CA PHE A 138 -7.31 13.99 -24.83
C PHE A 138 -8.40 14.74 -25.59
N GLY A 139 -8.72 15.95 -25.16
CA GLY A 139 -9.73 16.83 -25.81
C GLY A 139 -11.18 16.36 -25.64
N SER A 140 -11.42 15.31 -24.83
CA SER A 140 -12.75 14.76 -24.59
C SER A 140 -12.80 14.06 -23.23
N GLU A 141 -13.79 14.42 -22.41
CA GLU A 141 -14.05 13.79 -21.11
C GLU A 141 -14.28 12.28 -21.26
N LEU A 142 -15.12 11.90 -22.22
CA LEU A 142 -15.45 10.50 -22.47
C LEU A 142 -14.20 9.67 -22.79
N PHE A 143 -13.34 10.19 -23.66
CA PHE A 143 -12.11 9.51 -24.06
C PHE A 143 -11.12 9.40 -22.91
N SER A 144 -10.99 10.43 -22.07
CA SER A 144 -10.18 10.40 -20.85
C SER A 144 -10.60 9.30 -19.90
N HIS A 145 -11.91 9.16 -19.66
CA HIS A 145 -12.47 8.12 -18.82
C HIS A 145 -12.21 6.71 -19.37
N TYR A 146 -12.38 6.50 -20.67
CA TYR A 146 -12.08 5.20 -21.28
C TYR A 146 -10.60 4.83 -21.19
N VAL A 147 -9.69 5.73 -21.56
CA VAL A 147 -8.24 5.46 -21.52
C VAL A 147 -7.77 5.21 -20.09
N PHE A 148 -8.20 6.07 -19.15
CA PHE A 148 -7.85 5.90 -17.74
C PHE A 148 -8.46 4.62 -17.16
N GLY A 149 -9.74 4.35 -17.44
CA GLY A 149 -10.45 3.15 -16.99
C GLY A 149 -9.82 1.84 -17.47
N ILE A 150 -9.44 1.77 -18.74
CA ILE A 150 -8.73 0.59 -19.29
C ILE A 150 -7.36 0.43 -18.61
N GLY A 151 -6.64 1.51 -18.37
CA GLY A 151 -5.37 1.48 -17.63
C GLY A 151 -5.53 0.95 -16.20
N VAL A 152 -6.54 1.43 -15.47
CA VAL A 152 -6.86 0.99 -14.11
C VAL A 152 -7.29 -0.49 -14.11
N LEU A 153 -8.13 -0.92 -15.05
CA LEU A 153 -8.54 -2.32 -15.19
C LEU A 153 -7.34 -3.23 -15.47
N GLY A 154 -6.46 -2.84 -16.40
CA GLY A 154 -5.25 -3.61 -16.71
C GLY A 154 -4.33 -3.75 -15.49
N MET A 155 -4.16 -2.67 -14.72
CA MET A 155 -3.40 -2.69 -13.47
C MET A 155 -4.06 -3.60 -12.42
N ALA A 156 -5.37 -3.52 -12.26
CA ALA A 156 -6.11 -4.35 -11.30
C ALA A 156 -6.01 -5.85 -11.65
N ILE A 157 -6.25 -6.21 -12.90
CA ILE A 157 -6.18 -7.60 -13.38
C ILE A 157 -4.76 -8.16 -13.18
N SER A 158 -3.72 -7.43 -13.58
CA SER A 158 -2.35 -7.88 -13.41
C SER A 158 -1.97 -8.03 -11.94
N THR A 159 -2.44 -7.14 -11.07
CA THR A 159 -2.22 -7.23 -9.62
C THR A 159 -2.90 -8.46 -9.02
N ILE A 160 -4.15 -8.73 -9.40
CA ILE A 160 -4.89 -9.92 -8.94
C ILE A 160 -4.16 -11.20 -9.36
N ILE A 161 -3.73 -11.31 -10.61
CA ILE A 161 -2.99 -12.48 -11.10
C ILE A 161 -1.70 -12.71 -10.30
N ILE A 162 -0.95 -11.65 -10.03
CA ILE A 162 0.28 -11.74 -9.24
C ILE A 162 -0.04 -12.18 -7.80
N LEU A 163 -1.04 -11.60 -7.15
CA LEU A 163 -1.43 -11.97 -5.79
C LEU A 163 -1.95 -13.40 -5.71
N MET A 164 -2.73 -13.85 -6.67
CA MET A 164 -3.14 -15.26 -6.78
C MET A 164 -1.94 -16.20 -6.88
N THR A 165 -0.95 -15.84 -7.70
CA THR A 165 0.26 -16.63 -7.86
C THR A 165 1.08 -16.68 -6.57
N ILE A 166 1.24 -15.56 -5.89
CA ILE A 166 1.95 -15.48 -4.59
C ILE A 166 1.26 -16.35 -3.54
N ASN A 167 -0.07 -16.28 -3.44
CA ASN A 167 -0.82 -17.11 -2.49
C ASN A 167 -0.70 -18.60 -2.82
N GLY A 168 -0.73 -18.97 -4.10
CA GLY A 168 -0.47 -20.35 -4.52
C GLY A 168 0.90 -20.86 -4.03
N HIS A 169 1.95 -20.06 -4.18
CA HIS A 169 3.27 -20.40 -3.67
C HIS A 169 3.31 -20.46 -2.14
N ALA A 170 2.72 -19.49 -1.46
CA ALA A 170 2.70 -19.43 0.01
C ALA A 170 1.99 -20.65 0.62
N VAL A 171 0.86 -21.06 0.06
CA VAL A 171 0.14 -22.26 0.51
C VAL A 171 0.99 -23.51 0.30
N CYS A 172 1.65 -23.67 -0.85
CA CYS A 172 2.53 -24.80 -1.10
C CYS A 172 3.71 -24.83 -0.12
N GLU A 173 4.30 -23.68 0.22
CA GLU A 173 5.38 -23.60 1.21
C GLU A 173 4.92 -23.98 2.62
N ILE A 174 3.75 -23.52 3.05
CA ILE A 174 3.18 -23.87 4.37
C ILE A 174 3.04 -25.38 4.50
N PHE A 175 2.58 -26.07 3.45
CA PHE A 175 2.38 -27.51 3.45
C PHE A 175 3.60 -28.32 3.00
N GLY A 176 4.72 -27.68 2.68
CA GLY A 176 5.94 -28.37 2.19
C GLY A 176 5.71 -29.16 0.91
N LYS A 177 4.85 -28.71 0.02
CA LYS A 177 4.49 -29.38 -1.23
C LYS A 177 5.09 -28.65 -2.44
N PRO A 178 5.26 -29.35 -3.58
CA PRO A 178 5.72 -28.72 -4.81
C PRO A 178 4.83 -27.56 -5.24
N HIS A 179 5.43 -26.49 -5.78
CA HIS A 179 4.74 -25.30 -6.24
C HIS A 179 3.96 -25.49 -7.55
N GLN A 180 3.29 -26.62 -7.68
CA GLN A 180 2.53 -27.05 -8.85
C GLN A 180 1.38 -27.95 -8.40
N GLY A 181 0.37 -28.10 -9.28
CA GLY A 181 -0.73 -29.01 -9.06
C GLY A 181 -1.91 -28.43 -8.27
N PRO A 182 -2.82 -29.31 -7.76
CA PRO A 182 -4.09 -28.88 -7.20
C PRO A 182 -3.98 -27.94 -5.99
N LEU A 183 -3.02 -28.19 -5.10
CA LEU A 183 -2.80 -27.37 -3.90
C LEU A 183 -2.40 -25.94 -4.27
N PHE A 184 -1.54 -25.77 -5.29
CA PHE A 184 -1.19 -24.45 -5.80
C PHE A 184 -2.43 -23.74 -6.37
N MET A 185 -3.27 -24.44 -7.13
CA MET A 185 -4.51 -23.86 -7.69
C MET A 185 -5.48 -23.43 -6.60
N VAL A 186 -5.68 -24.26 -5.58
CA VAL A 186 -6.53 -23.92 -4.44
C VAL A 186 -6.00 -22.67 -3.73
N GLY A 187 -4.70 -22.62 -3.44
CA GLY A 187 -4.07 -21.45 -2.81
C GLY A 187 -4.21 -20.18 -3.66
N ALA A 188 -4.06 -20.29 -4.97
CA ALA A 188 -4.26 -19.18 -5.88
C ALA A 188 -5.72 -18.69 -5.90
N LEU A 189 -6.69 -19.62 -5.95
CA LEU A 189 -8.12 -19.29 -5.97
C LEU A 189 -8.61 -18.62 -4.68
N VAL A 190 -7.99 -18.89 -3.51
CA VAL A 190 -8.32 -18.21 -2.27
C VAL A 190 -8.20 -16.67 -2.41
N ALA A 191 -7.17 -16.17 -3.08
CA ALA A 191 -7.07 -14.74 -3.37
C ALA A 191 -8.14 -14.26 -4.35
N GLY A 192 -8.57 -15.12 -5.28
CA GLY A 192 -9.63 -14.83 -6.24
C GLY A 192 -11.01 -14.62 -5.60
N ILE A 193 -11.25 -15.22 -4.42
CA ILE A 193 -12.51 -15.03 -3.67
C ILE A 193 -12.70 -13.55 -3.31
N GLY A 194 -11.62 -12.78 -3.14
CA GLY A 194 -11.69 -11.34 -2.89
C GLY A 194 -12.43 -10.55 -3.97
N VAL A 195 -12.51 -11.05 -5.20
CA VAL A 195 -13.30 -10.45 -6.29
C VAL A 195 -14.79 -10.41 -5.97
N LEU A 196 -15.27 -11.33 -5.13
CA LEU A 196 -16.68 -11.39 -4.71
C LEU A 196 -17.00 -10.36 -3.60
N GLY A 197 -15.99 -9.76 -2.98
CA GLY A 197 -16.15 -8.80 -1.88
C GLY A 197 -17.16 -7.69 -2.16
N PRO A 198 -17.08 -6.96 -3.30
CA PRO A 198 -18.02 -5.87 -3.61
C PRO A 198 -19.47 -6.32 -3.74
N PHE A 199 -19.73 -7.60 -4.10
CA PHE A 199 -21.08 -8.13 -4.25
C PHE A 199 -21.71 -8.60 -2.93
N VAL A 200 -20.86 -8.99 -1.98
CA VAL A 200 -21.32 -9.53 -0.67
C VAL A 200 -21.34 -8.42 0.38
N TRP A 201 -20.41 -7.51 0.30
CA TRP A 201 -20.23 -6.45 1.28
C TRP A 201 -19.61 -5.22 0.62
N SER A 202 -20.43 -4.22 0.31
CA SER A 202 -20.00 -2.97 -0.36
C SER A 202 -18.92 -2.20 0.41
N ASP A 203 -18.97 -2.25 1.75
CA ASP A 203 -18.03 -1.55 2.61
C ASP A 203 -16.76 -2.36 2.91
N ALA A 204 -16.70 -3.63 2.45
CA ALA A 204 -15.57 -4.53 2.71
C ALA A 204 -14.24 -3.96 2.22
N ALA A 205 -14.25 -3.21 1.12
CA ALA A 205 -13.04 -2.58 0.59
C ALA A 205 -12.40 -1.63 1.61
N PHE A 206 -13.20 -0.84 2.33
CA PHE A 206 -12.74 0.07 3.35
C PHE A 206 -12.27 -0.69 4.60
N TRP A 207 -13.04 -1.68 5.05
CA TRP A 207 -12.73 -2.48 6.22
C TRP A 207 -11.44 -3.29 6.09
N LEU A 208 -11.18 -3.84 4.90
CA LEU A 208 -10.01 -4.66 4.65
C LEU A 208 -8.78 -3.83 4.24
N ALA A 209 -8.95 -2.68 3.59
CA ALA A 209 -7.85 -1.86 3.10
C ALA A 209 -6.96 -1.32 4.23
N VAL A 210 -7.55 -0.91 5.35
CA VAL A 210 -6.81 -0.34 6.48
C VAL A 210 -5.93 -1.39 7.17
N PRO A 211 -6.44 -2.52 7.73
CA PRO A 211 -5.58 -3.49 8.38
C PRO A 211 -4.60 -4.16 7.43
N THR A 212 -4.98 -4.41 6.17
CA THR A 212 -4.09 -5.02 5.18
C THR A 212 -2.93 -4.08 4.83
N SER A 213 -3.18 -2.79 4.66
CA SER A 213 -2.13 -1.81 4.37
C SER A 213 -1.17 -1.64 5.55
N ILE A 214 -1.68 -1.63 6.79
CA ILE A 214 -0.85 -1.57 8.00
C ILE A 214 0.05 -2.81 8.08
N LEU A 215 -0.52 -4.00 7.92
CA LEU A 215 0.23 -5.26 7.96
C LEU A 215 1.30 -5.28 6.86
N GLY A 216 0.92 -4.94 5.63
CA GLY A 216 1.85 -4.88 4.50
C GLY A 216 3.01 -3.90 4.74
N PHE A 217 2.73 -2.74 5.30
CA PHE A 217 3.74 -1.72 5.61
C PHE A 217 4.65 -2.15 6.77
N THR A 218 4.09 -2.74 7.82
CA THR A 218 4.84 -3.26 8.99
C THR A 218 5.80 -4.39 8.61
N LEU A 219 5.47 -5.18 7.59
CA LEU A 219 6.31 -6.29 7.13
C LEU A 219 7.46 -5.87 6.19
N ILE A 220 7.43 -4.64 5.62
CA ILE A 220 8.51 -4.17 4.73
C ILE A 220 9.89 -4.18 5.42
N PRO A 221 10.08 -3.65 6.64
CA PRO A 221 11.36 -3.72 7.34
C PRO A 221 11.87 -5.15 7.56
N VAL A 222 10.97 -6.11 7.73
CA VAL A 222 11.32 -7.53 7.90
C VAL A 222 11.99 -8.08 6.64
N ALA A 223 11.50 -7.70 5.45
CA ALA A 223 12.15 -8.06 4.19
C ALA A 223 13.54 -7.47 4.08
N TYR A 224 13.69 -6.16 4.35
CA TYR A 224 15.00 -5.51 4.33
C TYR A 224 15.99 -6.15 5.32
N LEU A 225 15.54 -6.44 6.54
CA LEU A 225 16.34 -7.15 7.54
C LEU A 225 16.75 -8.54 7.05
N SER A 226 15.81 -9.29 6.47
CA SER A 226 16.08 -10.63 5.94
C SER A 226 17.14 -10.59 4.84
N PHE A 227 17.03 -9.65 3.89
CA PHE A 227 18.04 -9.48 2.84
C PHE A 227 19.39 -9.01 3.39
N PHE A 228 19.38 -8.10 4.37
CA PHE A 228 20.60 -7.67 5.04
C PHE A 228 21.33 -8.85 5.72
N LEU A 229 20.60 -9.71 6.42
CA LEU A 229 21.17 -10.90 7.04
C LEU A 229 21.67 -11.93 6.01
N LEU A 230 20.88 -12.15 4.93
CA LEU A 230 21.24 -13.06 3.86
C LEU A 230 22.52 -12.62 3.13
N ILE A 231 22.64 -11.34 2.78
CA ILE A 231 23.79 -10.82 2.03
C ILE A 231 25.09 -10.86 2.86
N ASN A 232 24.95 -10.85 4.19
CA ASN A 232 26.07 -10.96 5.11
C ASN A 232 26.38 -12.40 5.53
N ASN A 233 25.54 -13.38 5.17
CA ASN A 233 25.73 -14.77 5.56
C ASN A 233 26.71 -15.49 4.63
N LYS A 234 27.92 -15.81 5.17
CA LYS A 234 28.99 -16.50 4.43
C LYS A 234 28.59 -17.94 4.03
N SER A 235 27.80 -18.62 4.86
CA SER A 235 27.42 -20.02 4.60
C SER A 235 26.44 -20.15 3.42
N ILE A 236 25.64 -19.10 3.15
CA ILE A 236 24.67 -19.08 2.05
C ILE A 236 25.30 -18.55 0.76
N LEU A 237 26.00 -17.43 0.83
CA LEU A 237 26.54 -16.76 -0.35
C LEU A 237 27.95 -17.25 -0.75
N GLY A 238 28.69 -17.86 0.19
CA GLY A 238 30.02 -18.34 -0.10
C GLY A 238 30.92 -17.27 -0.73
N ARG A 239 31.44 -17.54 -1.94
CA ARG A 239 32.26 -16.62 -2.72
C ARG A 239 31.51 -15.45 -3.35
N GLU A 240 30.18 -15.48 -3.38
CA GLU A 240 29.35 -14.44 -3.98
C GLU A 240 29.03 -13.29 -3.01
N ARG A 241 29.47 -13.42 -1.77
CA ARG A 241 29.32 -12.37 -0.76
C ARG A 241 30.10 -11.12 -1.18
N PRO A 242 29.48 -9.93 -1.11
CA PRO A 242 30.22 -8.69 -1.37
C PRO A 242 31.44 -8.57 -0.45
N GLU A 243 32.58 -8.14 -0.99
CA GLU A 243 33.82 -7.95 -0.25
C GLU A 243 34.33 -6.50 -0.38
N GLY A 244 35.25 -6.10 0.51
CA GLY A 244 35.87 -4.78 0.50
C GLY A 244 34.86 -3.63 0.57
N ILE A 245 35.10 -2.59 -0.22
CA ILE A 245 34.29 -1.36 -0.26
C ILE A 245 32.85 -1.62 -0.68
N ASN A 246 32.61 -2.55 -1.60
CA ASN A 246 31.27 -2.91 -2.08
C ASN A 246 30.41 -3.46 -0.95
N ARG A 247 30.99 -4.23 -0.03
CA ARG A 247 30.29 -4.73 1.14
C ARG A 247 29.89 -3.59 2.08
N ILE A 248 30.79 -2.64 2.31
CA ILE A 248 30.52 -1.48 3.15
C ILE A 248 29.37 -0.67 2.54
N LEU A 249 29.46 -0.34 1.24
CA LEU A 249 28.43 0.42 0.54
C LEU A 249 27.05 -0.26 0.61
N VAL A 250 26.98 -1.54 0.23
CA VAL A 250 25.73 -2.30 0.24
C VAL A 250 25.14 -2.34 1.66
N ASN A 251 25.96 -2.65 2.67
CA ASN A 251 25.49 -2.69 4.05
C ASN A 251 25.03 -1.34 4.56
N THR A 252 25.71 -0.26 4.23
CA THR A 252 25.32 1.10 4.62
C THR A 252 23.97 1.47 3.99
N PHE A 253 23.81 1.27 2.69
CA PHE A 253 22.53 1.57 2.02
C PHE A 253 21.38 0.70 2.55
N MET A 254 21.62 -0.58 2.77
CA MET A 254 20.59 -1.46 3.33
C MET A 254 20.24 -1.11 4.78
N LEU A 255 21.24 -0.72 5.59
CA LEU A 255 20.99 -0.29 6.97
C LEU A 255 20.19 1.02 6.99
N LEU A 256 20.57 1.99 6.16
CA LEU A 256 19.81 3.24 6.02
C LEU A 256 18.36 2.98 5.58
N ALA A 257 18.16 2.15 4.56
CA ALA A 257 16.82 1.77 4.12
C ALA A 257 16.03 1.07 5.24
N LEU A 258 16.66 0.15 5.98
CA LEU A 258 16.04 -0.53 7.11
C LEU A 258 15.64 0.44 8.23
N LEU A 259 16.50 1.41 8.56
CA LEU A 259 16.22 2.41 9.59
C LEU A 259 15.07 3.34 9.18
N ILE A 260 15.10 3.86 7.95
CA ILE A 260 14.06 4.76 7.43
C ILE A 260 12.72 4.02 7.33
N MET A 261 12.71 2.84 6.71
CA MET A 261 11.47 2.06 6.56
C MET A 261 10.98 1.49 7.89
N GLY A 262 11.88 1.12 8.79
CA GLY A 262 11.56 0.61 10.12
C GLY A 262 10.92 1.67 11.00
N SER A 263 11.52 2.86 11.07
CA SER A 263 10.97 3.98 11.85
C SER A 263 9.63 4.45 11.29
N SER A 264 9.53 4.57 9.96
CA SER A 264 8.28 4.96 9.30
C SER A 264 7.17 3.93 9.51
N ALA A 265 7.47 2.63 9.38
CA ALA A 265 6.52 1.55 9.60
C ALA A 265 6.05 1.51 11.05
N PHE A 266 6.97 1.66 12.00
CA PHE A 266 6.64 1.72 13.42
C PHE A 266 5.75 2.94 13.74
N TYR A 267 6.14 4.13 13.24
CA TYR A 267 5.36 5.35 13.45
C TYR A 267 3.94 5.24 12.91
N VAL A 268 3.79 4.80 11.65
CA VAL A 268 2.46 4.64 11.02
C VAL A 268 1.63 3.59 11.76
N ALA A 269 2.22 2.44 12.10
CA ALA A 269 1.51 1.40 12.84
C ALA A 269 1.11 1.88 14.24
N TRP A 270 1.99 2.59 14.95
CA TRP A 270 1.70 3.06 16.30
C TRP A 270 0.53 4.04 16.39
N HIS A 271 0.44 4.98 15.44
CA HIS A 271 -0.59 6.02 15.43
C HIS A 271 -1.88 5.62 14.69
N LYS A 272 -1.90 4.42 14.09
CA LYS A 272 -3.09 4.01 13.33
C LYS A 272 -4.18 3.52 14.25
N THR A 273 -5.25 4.31 14.30
CA THR A 273 -6.49 3.98 15.01
C THR A 273 -7.63 3.76 14.00
N TRP A 274 -8.65 3.04 14.41
CA TRP A 274 -9.84 2.82 13.63
C TRP A 274 -11.06 2.81 14.56
N ASN A 275 -11.98 3.73 14.38
CA ASN A 275 -13.12 3.96 15.28
C ASN A 275 -12.71 4.01 16.77
N GLY A 276 -11.59 4.69 17.08
CA GLY A 276 -11.04 4.76 18.43
C GLY A 276 -10.23 3.53 18.89
N PHE A 277 -10.26 2.41 18.15
CA PHE A 277 -9.47 1.23 18.47
C PHE A 277 -8.03 1.34 17.95
N PRO A 278 -7.00 1.04 18.75
CA PRO A 278 -5.60 1.13 18.36
C PRO A 278 -5.16 -0.09 17.51
N VAL A 279 -5.74 -0.21 16.31
CA VAL A 279 -5.53 -1.38 15.42
C VAL A 279 -4.05 -1.59 15.10
N GLY A 280 -3.31 -0.51 14.90
CA GLY A 280 -1.88 -0.62 14.57
C GLY A 280 -1.05 -1.18 15.72
N GLN A 281 -1.34 -0.79 16.96
CA GLN A 281 -0.66 -1.34 18.14
C GLN A 281 -0.97 -2.82 18.32
N ILE A 282 -2.22 -3.23 18.10
CA ILE A 282 -2.64 -4.64 18.13
C ILE A 282 -1.86 -5.45 17.09
N VAL A 283 -1.75 -4.95 15.86
CA VAL A 283 -0.96 -5.61 14.81
C VAL A 283 0.50 -5.75 15.19
N LEU A 284 1.12 -4.74 15.80
CA LEU A 284 2.50 -4.81 16.28
C LEU A 284 2.68 -5.86 17.40
N ILE A 285 1.74 -5.93 18.35
CA ILE A 285 1.76 -6.91 19.43
C ILE A 285 1.62 -8.33 18.86
N VAL A 286 0.64 -8.56 17.98
CA VAL A 286 0.42 -9.87 17.35
C VAL A 286 1.66 -10.29 16.57
N PHE A 287 2.25 -9.37 15.82
CA PHE A 287 3.49 -9.63 15.09
C PHE A 287 4.65 -9.98 16.01
N GLY A 288 4.82 -9.27 17.13
CA GLY A 288 5.82 -9.57 18.16
C GLY A 288 5.64 -10.98 18.75
N ILE A 289 4.39 -11.36 19.07
CA ILE A 289 4.05 -12.70 19.57
C ILE A 289 4.40 -13.78 18.54
N MET A 290 4.06 -13.55 17.27
CA MET A 290 4.40 -14.48 16.17
C MET A 290 5.91 -14.67 16.02
N LEU A 291 6.70 -13.60 16.14
CA LEU A 291 8.16 -13.68 16.11
C LEU A 291 8.72 -14.51 17.30
N LEU A 292 8.17 -14.31 18.50
CA LEU A 292 8.56 -15.09 19.69
C LEU A 292 8.23 -16.57 19.52
N ILE A 293 7.01 -16.90 19.09
CA ILE A 293 6.59 -18.28 18.82
C ILE A 293 7.50 -18.92 17.77
N GLY A 294 7.77 -18.22 16.67
CA GLY A 294 8.68 -18.68 15.62
C GLY A 294 10.09 -18.95 16.15
N HIS A 295 10.61 -18.06 16.97
CA HIS A 295 11.94 -18.21 17.58
C HIS A 295 12.03 -19.45 18.48
N PHE A 296 11.06 -19.65 19.39
CA PHE A 296 11.02 -20.79 20.28
C PHE A 296 10.81 -22.12 19.55
N SER A 297 9.94 -22.13 18.53
CA SER A 297 9.69 -23.32 17.71
C SER A 297 10.96 -23.78 16.96
N LEU A 298 11.69 -22.84 16.38
CA LEU A 298 12.96 -23.14 15.68
C LEU A 298 14.06 -23.61 16.65
N ARG A 299 14.11 -23.07 17.85
CA ARG A 299 15.05 -23.47 18.88
C ARG A 299 14.81 -24.92 19.34
N ASN A 300 13.54 -25.29 19.55
CA ASN A 300 13.18 -26.65 19.93
C ASN A 300 13.51 -27.68 18.83
N LYS A 301 13.27 -27.36 17.55
CA LYS A 301 13.67 -28.23 16.41
C LYS A 301 15.17 -28.44 16.30
N LYS A 302 16.01 -27.50 16.75
CA LYS A 302 17.47 -27.67 16.78
C LYS A 302 17.93 -28.57 17.93
N LEU A 303 17.20 -28.57 19.05
CA LEU A 303 17.50 -29.42 20.22
C LEU A 303 17.10 -30.88 20.00
N THR A 304 16.04 -31.13 19.23
CA THR A 304 15.58 -32.50 18.90
C THR A 304 16.36 -33.16 17.76
N LYS A 305 17.23 -32.43 17.04
CA LYS A 305 18.10 -32.96 15.96
C LYS A 305 19.55 -33.18 16.41
N LYS A 306 19.91 -32.94 17.65
CA LYS A 306 21.12 -33.35 18.31
C LYS A 306 20.86 -34.60 19.16
#